data_be6d4fc793942205f92c1ad4afa48c31
#
_entry.id   be6d4fc793942205f92c1ad4afa48c31
#
_cell.length_a   1.000
_cell.length_b   1.000
_cell.length_c   1.000
_cell.angle_alpha   90.00
_cell.angle_beta   90.00
_cell.angle_gamma   90.00
#
_symmetry.space_group_name_H-M   'P 1'
#
loop_
_entity.id
_entity.type
_entity.pdbx_description
1 polymer ?
#
loop_
_entity_poly.entity_id
_entity_poly.type
_entity_poly.pdbx_seq_one_letter_code
_entity_poly.pdbx_strand_id
1 'polypeptide(L)'
;MTVDISNFDIATPLPTSATNPVALELNGAKALEECPSVIIRLDDGSIQLTAPTKGASSKSTHRTRCEWKESTYWPLPSAANHWNQQEMTLVKVNSALRVVVSQMHVQDDVDPAIKVFWEKGSLTYAFRKDYNGADPTPVLLLGSVALGAKFQVSIHSTSAGAVVVSASIGGKTASSPLLQLGSTWLSKSFDFHGGIYNQIDYSDTTPASDGSICIISQLSVTHV
;
A
#
# COMPACT_ATOMS: atom_id res chain seq x y z
N MET A 1 11.73 -13.19 -12.51
CA MET A 1 10.71 -12.42 -13.28
C MET A 1 10.84 -10.97 -12.84
N THR A 2 10.92 -10.02 -13.79
CA THR A 2 11.09 -8.61 -13.45
C THR A 2 9.73 -7.98 -13.08
N VAL A 3 9.67 -7.28 -11.97
CA VAL A 3 8.46 -6.53 -11.55
C VAL A 3 8.32 -5.30 -12.44
N ASP A 4 7.24 -5.21 -13.19
CA ASP A 4 6.94 -4.04 -14.02
C ASP A 4 6.09 -3.05 -13.22
N ILE A 5 6.59 -1.81 -13.12
CA ILE A 5 5.91 -0.69 -12.46
C ILE A 5 5.67 0.49 -13.41
N SER A 6 5.87 0.31 -14.72
CA SER A 6 5.73 1.38 -15.72
C SER A 6 4.31 1.92 -15.84
N ASN A 7 3.31 1.10 -15.48
CA ASN A 7 1.89 1.46 -15.50
C ASN A 7 1.36 1.99 -14.16
N PHE A 8 2.24 2.22 -13.20
CA PHE A 8 1.89 2.74 -11.87
C PHE A 8 2.55 4.09 -11.63
N ASP A 9 1.96 4.88 -10.77
CA ASP A 9 2.59 6.05 -10.19
C ASP A 9 3.20 5.70 -8.83
N ILE A 10 4.30 6.35 -8.48
CA ILE A 10 5.01 6.15 -7.21
C ILE A 10 4.88 7.42 -6.38
N ALA A 11 4.21 7.32 -5.25
CA ALA A 11 4.23 8.34 -4.21
C ALA A 11 5.51 8.16 -3.37
N THR A 12 6.45 9.10 -3.48
CA THR A 12 7.76 9.01 -2.82
C THR A 12 7.79 9.82 -1.51
N PRO A 13 8.72 9.55 -0.59
CA PRO A 13 8.95 10.39 0.58
C PRO A 13 9.83 11.63 0.27
N LEU A 14 10.11 11.90 -1.00
CA LEU A 14 10.90 13.05 -1.45
C LEU A 14 9.99 14.26 -1.70
N PRO A 15 10.46 15.50 -1.45
CA PRO A 15 9.67 16.70 -1.71
C PRO A 15 9.66 17.05 -3.20
N THR A 16 8.56 17.65 -3.66
CA THR A 16 8.46 18.20 -5.03
C THR A 16 9.48 19.29 -5.32
N SER A 17 9.88 20.04 -4.29
CA SER A 17 10.96 21.03 -4.35
C SER A 17 11.40 21.41 -2.92
N ALA A 18 12.52 22.11 -2.80
CA ALA A 18 13.01 22.63 -1.51
C ALA A 18 12.02 23.57 -0.80
N THR A 19 11.17 24.25 -1.56
CA THR A 19 10.17 25.22 -1.06
C THR A 19 8.76 24.63 -0.95
N ASN A 20 8.53 23.42 -1.49
CA ASN A 20 7.27 22.71 -1.39
C ASN A 20 7.51 21.28 -0.89
N PRO A 21 7.35 21.01 0.41
CA PRO A 21 7.65 19.72 1.01
C PRO A 21 6.59 18.62 0.73
N VAL A 22 5.60 18.88 -0.12
CA VAL A 22 4.63 17.85 -0.53
C VAL A 22 5.35 16.73 -1.26
N ALA A 23 4.95 15.50 -0.99
CA ALA A 23 5.51 14.29 -1.58
C ALA A 23 5.50 14.34 -3.12
N LEU A 24 6.64 14.01 -3.71
CA LEU A 24 6.80 13.88 -5.15
C LEU A 24 6.14 12.59 -5.63
N GLU A 25 5.31 12.70 -6.67
CA GLU A 25 4.69 11.57 -7.36
C GLU A 25 5.20 11.53 -8.80
N LEU A 26 5.64 10.36 -9.25
CA LEU A 26 6.18 10.12 -10.59
C LEU A 26 5.68 8.78 -11.12
N ASN A 27 5.56 8.68 -12.44
CA ASN A 27 5.39 7.37 -13.07
C ASN A 27 6.55 6.44 -12.66
N GLY A 28 6.27 5.14 -12.50
CA GLY A 28 7.22 4.18 -11.95
C GLY A 28 8.54 4.05 -12.71
N ALA A 29 8.52 4.18 -14.05
CA ALA A 29 9.75 4.19 -14.84
C ALA A 29 10.62 5.41 -14.51
N LYS A 30 10.01 6.60 -14.42
CA LYS A 30 10.69 7.83 -14.01
C LYS A 30 11.17 7.77 -12.56
N ALA A 31 10.38 7.20 -11.66
CA ALA A 31 10.76 7.09 -10.25
C ALA A 31 12.02 6.23 -10.09
N LEU A 32 12.16 5.14 -10.85
CA LEU A 32 13.38 4.31 -10.88
C LEU A 32 14.61 5.07 -11.37
N GLU A 33 14.44 6.00 -12.31
CA GLU A 33 15.52 6.81 -12.87
C GLU A 33 15.88 8.00 -11.95
N GLU A 34 14.88 8.73 -11.49
CA GLU A 34 15.06 10.02 -10.83
C GLU A 34 15.13 9.92 -9.29
N CYS A 35 14.66 8.82 -8.67
CA CYS A 35 14.56 8.67 -7.22
C CYS A 35 15.33 7.47 -6.66
N PRO A 36 16.60 7.18 -7.08
CA PRO A 36 17.33 5.97 -6.67
C PRO A 36 17.62 5.89 -5.16
N SER A 37 17.46 6.97 -4.42
CA SER A 37 17.60 6.99 -2.96
C SER A 37 16.43 6.30 -2.23
N VAL A 38 15.27 6.15 -2.87
CA VAL A 38 14.05 5.63 -2.24
C VAL A 38 13.39 4.49 -3.04
N ILE A 39 13.69 4.36 -4.32
CA ILE A 39 13.23 3.25 -5.15
C ILE A 39 14.36 2.74 -6.04
N ILE A 40 14.63 1.44 -6.00
CA ILE A 40 15.64 0.81 -6.85
C ILE A 40 15.13 -0.54 -7.36
N ARG A 41 15.61 -0.92 -8.54
CA ARG A 41 15.48 -2.29 -9.06
C ARG A 41 16.68 -3.10 -8.61
N LEU A 42 16.41 -4.26 -8.02
CA LEU A 42 17.45 -5.22 -7.61
C LEU A 42 17.84 -6.16 -8.77
N ASP A 43 18.96 -6.86 -8.63
CA ASP A 43 19.52 -7.74 -9.67
C ASP A 43 18.57 -8.89 -10.04
N ASP A 44 17.73 -9.36 -9.12
CA ASP A 44 16.71 -10.38 -9.36
C ASP A 44 15.45 -9.87 -10.06
N GLY A 45 15.39 -8.55 -10.36
CA GLY A 45 14.27 -7.88 -11.00
C GLY A 45 13.17 -7.40 -10.04
N SER A 46 13.31 -7.64 -8.74
CA SER A 46 12.41 -7.09 -7.73
C SER A 46 12.62 -5.58 -7.53
N ILE A 47 11.69 -4.92 -6.86
CA ILE A 47 11.74 -3.48 -6.57
C ILE A 47 11.86 -3.29 -5.07
N GLN A 48 12.88 -2.55 -4.64
CA GLN A 48 12.99 -2.09 -3.26
C GLN A 48 12.40 -0.69 -3.14
N LEU A 49 11.53 -0.49 -2.15
CA LEU A 49 10.95 0.78 -1.75
C LEU A 49 11.44 1.15 -0.35
N THR A 50 11.83 2.41 -0.17
CA THR A 50 12.34 2.93 1.10
C THR A 50 11.55 4.17 1.50
N ALA A 51 10.97 4.15 2.70
CA ALA A 51 10.24 5.26 3.29
C ALA A 51 10.87 5.64 4.64
N PRO A 52 11.80 6.63 4.69
CA PRO A 52 12.23 7.22 5.95
C PRO A 52 11.01 7.73 6.72
N THR A 53 10.98 7.57 8.05
CA THR A 53 9.87 8.12 8.85
C THR A 53 9.78 9.63 8.72
N LYS A 54 10.92 10.31 8.62
CA LYS A 54 11.00 11.77 8.39
C LYS A 54 11.25 12.05 6.91
N GLY A 55 10.31 12.71 6.25
CA GLY A 55 10.39 13.02 4.82
C GLY A 55 9.16 13.78 4.35
N ALA A 56 9.03 13.98 3.04
CA ALA A 56 7.84 14.60 2.46
C ALA A 56 6.63 13.65 2.57
N SER A 57 5.47 14.23 2.80
CA SER A 57 4.20 13.52 2.93
C SER A 57 3.09 14.25 2.17
N SER A 58 1.89 13.70 2.12
CA SER A 58 0.74 14.40 1.56
C SER A 58 0.35 15.60 2.43
N LYS A 59 -0.48 16.49 1.90
CA LYS A 59 -0.98 17.68 2.63
C LYS A 59 -1.83 17.32 3.87
N SER A 60 -2.36 16.11 3.92
CA SER A 60 -3.30 15.67 4.96
C SER A 60 -2.66 14.89 6.11
N THR A 61 -1.36 14.58 6.05
CA THR A 61 -0.70 13.76 7.07
C THR A 61 0.80 14.06 7.19
N HIS A 62 1.39 13.78 8.35
CA HIS A 62 2.84 13.78 8.60
C HIS A 62 3.45 12.38 8.51
N ARG A 63 2.78 11.44 7.81
CA ARG A 63 3.23 10.06 7.61
C ARG A 63 3.79 9.90 6.21
N THR A 64 5.03 9.48 6.13
CA THR A 64 5.72 9.26 4.86
C THR A 64 5.34 7.92 4.24
N ARG A 65 5.48 7.84 2.91
CA ARG A 65 5.26 6.61 2.15
C ARG A 65 6.25 6.47 1.01
N CYS A 66 6.45 5.26 0.57
CA CYS A 66 6.93 4.91 -0.77
C CYS A 66 5.99 3.83 -1.29
N GLU A 67 4.97 4.24 -2.03
CA GLU A 67 3.87 3.38 -2.50
C GLU A 67 3.73 3.49 -4.01
N TRP A 68 3.54 2.33 -4.68
CA TRP A 68 2.96 2.31 -6.01
C TRP A 68 1.44 2.48 -5.89
N LYS A 69 0.83 3.14 -6.85
CA LYS A 69 -0.62 3.28 -7.00
C LYS A 69 -0.99 3.17 -8.48
N GLU A 70 -2.19 2.75 -8.78
CA GLU A 70 -2.68 2.79 -10.15
C GLU A 70 -2.73 4.24 -10.65
N SER A 71 -2.38 4.44 -11.93
CA SER A 71 -2.42 5.75 -12.57
C SER A 71 -3.84 6.16 -12.99
N THR A 72 -4.79 5.24 -12.93
CA THR A 72 -6.19 5.46 -13.31
C THR A 72 -7.14 4.90 -12.27
N TYR A 73 -8.24 5.63 -12.06
CA TYR A 73 -9.31 5.19 -11.18
C TYR A 73 -10.34 4.36 -11.95
N TRP A 74 -10.95 3.41 -11.26
CA TRP A 74 -11.97 2.52 -11.82
C TRP A 74 -13.21 2.44 -10.92
N PRO A 75 -14.44 2.52 -11.48
CA PRO A 75 -15.67 2.24 -10.75
C PRO A 75 -15.91 0.73 -10.66
N LEU A 76 -16.58 0.26 -9.60
CA LEU A 76 -16.86 -1.17 -9.41
C LEU A 76 -17.45 -1.87 -10.65
N PRO A 77 -18.41 -1.28 -11.41
CA PRO A 77 -19.00 -1.96 -12.57
C PRO A 77 -18.09 -2.02 -13.82
N SER A 78 -16.90 -1.46 -13.79
CA SER A 78 -16.00 -1.43 -14.98
C SER A 78 -15.45 -2.81 -15.35
N ALA A 79 -15.46 -3.76 -14.42
CA ALA A 79 -15.08 -5.15 -14.66
C ALA A 79 -15.82 -6.08 -13.69
N ALA A 80 -15.92 -7.37 -14.00
CA ALA A 80 -16.55 -8.36 -13.10
C ALA A 80 -15.71 -8.55 -11.83
N ASN A 81 -14.38 -8.46 -11.96
CA ASN A 81 -13.42 -8.64 -10.88
C ASN A 81 -12.28 -7.64 -10.98
N HIS A 82 -11.84 -7.13 -9.83
CA HIS A 82 -10.70 -6.26 -9.64
C HIS A 82 -9.75 -6.92 -8.65
N TRP A 83 -8.49 -7.11 -9.04
CA TRP A 83 -7.48 -7.80 -8.26
C TRP A 83 -6.25 -6.92 -8.05
N ASN A 84 -5.81 -6.86 -6.81
CA ASN A 84 -4.46 -6.44 -6.43
C ASN A 84 -3.77 -7.63 -5.77
N GLN A 85 -2.65 -8.07 -6.32
CA GLN A 85 -1.84 -9.18 -5.80
C GLN A 85 -0.38 -8.76 -5.77
N GLN A 86 0.25 -8.89 -4.61
CA GLN A 86 1.67 -8.62 -4.48
C GLN A 86 2.37 -9.63 -3.57
N GLU A 87 3.60 -9.99 -3.91
CA GLU A 87 4.52 -10.72 -3.06
C GLU A 87 5.61 -9.77 -2.58
N MET A 88 5.84 -9.73 -1.28
CA MET A 88 6.77 -8.77 -0.70
C MET A 88 7.51 -9.29 0.51
N THR A 89 8.62 -8.63 0.84
CA THR A 89 9.41 -8.83 2.06
C THR A 89 9.58 -7.49 2.76
N LEU A 90 9.24 -7.40 4.04
CA LEU A 90 9.58 -6.24 4.85
C LEU A 90 10.97 -6.43 5.43
N VAL A 91 11.94 -5.66 4.93
CA VAL A 91 13.34 -5.70 5.37
C VAL A 91 13.52 -4.95 6.68
N LYS A 92 12.82 -3.82 6.80
CA LYS A 92 12.84 -2.93 7.96
C LYS A 92 11.47 -2.30 8.14
N VAL A 93 11.09 -2.04 9.38
CA VAL A 93 9.89 -1.28 9.73
C VAL A 93 10.24 -0.21 10.77
N ASN A 94 9.57 0.92 10.69
CA ASN A 94 9.71 2.07 11.58
C ASN A 94 9.56 1.72 13.07
N SER A 95 9.91 2.64 13.96
CA SER A 95 9.91 2.44 15.42
C SER A 95 8.53 2.11 16.01
N ALA A 96 7.43 2.47 15.34
CA ALA A 96 6.08 2.07 15.75
C ALA A 96 5.76 0.60 15.40
N LEU A 97 6.62 -0.07 14.61
CA LEU A 97 6.41 -1.43 14.10
C LEU A 97 5.07 -1.58 13.37
N ARG A 98 4.68 -0.56 12.59
CA ARG A 98 3.42 -0.55 11.86
C ARG A 98 3.54 0.17 10.52
N VAL A 99 3.10 -0.50 9.45
CA VAL A 99 3.01 0.04 8.09
C VAL A 99 1.75 -0.45 7.40
N VAL A 100 1.18 0.35 6.50
CA VAL A 100 0.23 -0.12 5.49
C VAL A 100 1.04 -0.73 4.36
N VAL A 101 0.63 -1.90 3.88
CA VAL A 101 1.29 -2.64 2.79
C VAL A 101 0.43 -2.75 1.54
N SER A 102 -0.89 -2.60 1.66
CA SER A 102 -1.81 -2.65 0.52
C SER A 102 -3.11 -1.90 0.85
N GLN A 103 -3.72 -1.27 -0.16
CA GLN A 103 -4.96 -0.51 -0.01
C GLN A 103 -5.86 -0.69 -1.24
N MET A 104 -7.17 -0.61 -1.01
CA MET A 104 -8.18 -0.23 -2.00
C MET A 104 -8.62 1.18 -1.65
N HIS A 105 -8.03 2.16 -2.33
CA HIS A 105 -8.22 3.59 -2.09
C HIS A 105 -9.38 4.13 -2.92
N VAL A 106 -9.75 5.37 -2.71
CA VAL A 106 -10.85 6.04 -3.40
C VAL A 106 -10.39 7.38 -3.95
N GLN A 107 -10.92 7.74 -5.10
CA GLN A 107 -10.64 9.01 -5.75
C GLN A 107 -11.09 10.20 -4.87
N ASP A 108 -10.25 11.23 -4.82
CA ASP A 108 -10.54 12.52 -4.18
C ASP A 108 -10.88 12.46 -2.68
N ASP A 109 -10.42 11.40 -1.99
CA ASP A 109 -10.59 11.26 -0.54
C ASP A 109 -9.31 10.73 0.12
N VAL A 110 -9.27 10.81 1.45
CA VAL A 110 -8.13 10.33 2.28
C VAL A 110 -8.41 8.97 2.91
N ASP A 111 -9.66 8.52 2.90
CA ASP A 111 -10.13 7.34 3.62
C ASP A 111 -10.42 6.16 2.69
N PRO A 112 -9.51 5.17 2.59
CA PRO A 112 -9.70 4.00 1.74
C PRO A 112 -10.79 3.05 2.26
N ALA A 113 -11.35 2.28 1.33
CA ALA A 113 -12.29 1.20 1.65
C ALA A 113 -11.62 0.04 2.40
N ILE A 114 -10.38 -0.29 2.00
CA ILE A 114 -9.54 -1.35 2.62
C ILE A 114 -8.13 -0.79 2.88
N LYS A 115 -7.61 -1.05 4.09
CA LYS A 115 -6.18 -0.98 4.42
C LYS A 115 -5.72 -2.34 4.92
N VAL A 116 -4.60 -2.82 4.42
CA VAL A 116 -3.90 -3.98 4.97
C VAL A 116 -2.62 -3.50 5.64
N PHE A 117 -2.46 -3.85 6.91
CA PHE A 117 -1.31 -3.47 7.71
C PHE A 117 -0.42 -4.68 7.99
N TRP A 118 0.88 -4.45 8.05
CA TRP A 118 1.76 -5.26 8.86
C TRP A 118 1.99 -4.51 10.18
N GLU A 119 1.72 -5.19 11.28
CA GLU A 119 1.89 -4.66 12.63
C GLU A 119 2.48 -5.72 13.56
N LYS A 120 3.66 -5.44 14.13
CA LYS A 120 4.32 -6.27 15.15
C LYS A 120 4.35 -7.76 14.81
N GLY A 121 4.65 -8.10 13.56
CA GLY A 121 4.75 -9.50 13.11
C GLY A 121 3.42 -10.15 12.71
N SER A 122 2.38 -9.38 12.44
CA SER A 122 1.09 -9.87 11.98
C SER A 122 0.55 -9.02 10.84
N LEU A 123 -0.22 -9.63 9.94
CA LEU A 123 -1.05 -8.91 8.97
C LEU A 123 -2.44 -8.72 9.54
N THR A 124 -2.94 -7.50 9.48
CA THR A 124 -4.30 -7.13 9.84
C THR A 124 -4.94 -6.37 8.70
N TYR A 125 -6.27 -6.32 8.63
CA TYR A 125 -6.97 -5.50 7.67
C TYR A 125 -8.02 -4.64 8.37
N ALA A 126 -8.25 -3.44 7.82
CA ALA A 126 -9.32 -2.54 8.21
C ALA A 126 -10.28 -2.37 7.02
N PHE A 127 -11.56 -2.60 7.23
CA PHE A 127 -12.62 -2.51 6.23
C PHE A 127 -13.60 -1.40 6.61
N ARG A 128 -13.68 -0.37 5.80
CA ARG A 128 -14.67 0.71 5.93
C ARG A 128 -15.92 0.31 5.15
N LYS A 129 -16.95 -0.14 5.85
CA LYS A 129 -18.19 -0.61 5.24
C LYS A 129 -18.92 0.48 4.47
N ASP A 130 -18.99 1.69 5.02
CA ASP A 130 -19.67 2.84 4.42
C ASP A 130 -18.69 3.98 4.18
N TYR A 131 -18.82 4.69 3.06
CA TYR A 131 -17.89 5.73 2.59
C TYR A 131 -17.56 6.79 3.64
N ASN A 132 -18.57 7.33 4.31
CA ASN A 132 -18.39 8.31 5.39
C ASN A 132 -18.47 7.67 6.79
N GLY A 133 -18.25 6.35 6.88
CA GLY A 133 -18.30 5.62 8.14
C GLY A 133 -17.10 5.92 9.05
N ALA A 134 -17.24 5.60 10.34
CA ALA A 134 -16.15 5.72 11.31
C ALA A 134 -14.92 4.89 10.90
N ASP A 135 -13.76 5.29 11.41
CA ASP A 135 -12.51 4.53 11.19
C ASP A 135 -12.65 3.09 11.69
N PRO A 136 -12.45 2.10 10.81
CA PRO A 136 -12.60 0.70 11.19
C PRO A 136 -11.45 0.25 12.09
N THR A 137 -11.77 -0.56 13.09
CA THR A 137 -10.76 -1.26 13.90
C THR A 137 -10.14 -2.38 13.06
N PRO A 138 -8.80 -2.46 12.96
CA PRO A 138 -8.13 -3.54 12.24
C PRO A 138 -8.42 -4.92 12.86
N VAL A 139 -8.63 -5.91 12.00
CA VAL A 139 -8.90 -7.31 12.34
C VAL A 139 -7.69 -8.16 11.94
N LEU A 140 -7.31 -9.14 12.76
CA LEU A 140 -6.23 -10.08 12.44
C LEU A 140 -6.58 -10.87 11.17
N LEU A 141 -5.67 -10.87 10.20
CA LEU A 141 -5.74 -11.69 9.00
C LEU A 141 -4.81 -12.91 9.12
N LEU A 142 -3.52 -12.66 9.39
CA LEU A 142 -2.50 -13.71 9.47
C LEU A 142 -1.42 -13.33 10.49
N GLY A 143 -1.17 -14.18 11.46
CA GLY A 143 -0.10 -14.04 12.43
C GLY A 143 1.23 -14.63 11.97
N SER A 144 2.29 -14.37 12.73
CA SER A 144 3.63 -14.94 12.53
C SER A 144 4.27 -14.56 11.19
N VAL A 145 4.14 -13.30 10.78
CA VAL A 145 4.78 -12.71 9.60
C VAL A 145 6.01 -11.92 10.06
N ALA A 146 7.12 -12.60 10.24
CA ALA A 146 8.37 -11.99 10.71
C ALA A 146 8.97 -11.02 9.68
N LEU A 147 9.77 -10.04 10.14
CA LEU A 147 10.63 -9.25 9.26
C LEU A 147 11.60 -10.17 8.50
N GLY A 148 11.88 -9.85 7.25
CA GLY A 148 12.70 -10.66 6.36
C GLY A 148 11.98 -11.86 5.75
N ALA A 149 10.80 -12.23 6.23
CA ALA A 149 10.01 -13.30 5.61
C ALA A 149 9.23 -12.77 4.39
N LYS A 150 9.23 -13.57 3.33
CA LYS A 150 8.46 -13.30 2.11
C LYS A 150 7.01 -13.73 2.33
N PHE A 151 6.06 -12.84 2.03
CA PHE A 151 4.63 -13.10 2.13
C PHE A 151 3.88 -12.50 0.95
N GLN A 152 2.67 -12.99 0.73
CA GLN A 152 1.76 -12.45 -0.29
C GLN A 152 0.56 -11.79 0.38
N VAL A 153 0.06 -10.73 -0.27
CA VAL A 153 -1.19 -10.06 0.07
C VAL A 153 -2.01 -9.88 -1.20
N SER A 154 -3.31 -10.14 -1.11
CA SER A 154 -4.23 -9.80 -2.19
C SER A 154 -5.50 -9.12 -1.68
N ILE A 155 -6.03 -8.21 -2.49
CA ILE A 155 -7.36 -7.63 -2.35
C ILE A 155 -8.12 -7.99 -3.63
N HIS A 156 -9.25 -8.65 -3.48
CA HIS A 156 -10.17 -8.96 -4.56
C HIS A 156 -11.49 -8.21 -4.32
N SER A 157 -11.95 -7.48 -5.31
CA SER A 157 -13.27 -6.85 -5.29
C SER A 157 -14.07 -7.26 -6.53
N THR A 158 -15.37 -7.46 -6.38
CA THR A 158 -16.28 -7.72 -7.49
C THR A 158 -16.99 -6.43 -7.94
N SER A 159 -17.60 -6.47 -9.13
CA SER A 159 -18.46 -5.39 -9.64
C SER A 159 -19.64 -5.03 -8.70
N ALA A 160 -20.06 -5.96 -7.85
CA ALA A 160 -21.10 -5.76 -6.85
C ALA A 160 -20.58 -5.25 -5.50
N GLY A 161 -19.27 -4.97 -5.38
CA GLY A 161 -18.64 -4.48 -4.14
C GLY A 161 -18.46 -5.52 -3.05
N ALA A 162 -18.48 -6.82 -3.39
CA ALA A 162 -18.03 -7.87 -2.49
C ALA A 162 -16.50 -7.89 -2.48
N VAL A 163 -15.86 -7.87 -1.30
CA VAL A 163 -14.40 -7.77 -1.14
C VAL A 163 -13.88 -8.92 -0.30
N VAL A 164 -12.75 -9.51 -0.70
CA VAL A 164 -11.99 -10.48 0.09
C VAL A 164 -10.53 -10.01 0.17
N VAL A 165 -9.99 -9.98 1.37
CA VAL A 165 -8.56 -9.75 1.63
C VAL A 165 -7.93 -11.07 1.98
N SER A 166 -6.83 -11.44 1.32
CA SER A 166 -6.12 -12.69 1.59
C SER A 166 -4.63 -12.45 1.79
N ALA A 167 -4.01 -13.34 2.56
CA ALA A 167 -2.56 -13.33 2.76
C ALA A 167 -2.01 -14.76 2.86
N SER A 168 -0.75 -14.94 2.45
CA SER A 168 -0.06 -16.22 2.61
C SER A 168 1.41 -16.05 2.98
N ILE A 169 1.95 -17.00 3.74
CA ILE A 169 3.36 -17.09 4.13
C ILE A 169 3.73 -18.56 4.40
N GLY A 170 4.82 -19.04 3.80
CA GLY A 170 5.35 -20.37 4.09
C GLY A 170 4.31 -21.50 3.96
N GLY A 171 3.44 -21.44 2.97
CA GLY A 171 2.36 -22.42 2.74
C GLY A 171 1.11 -22.24 3.62
N LYS A 172 1.11 -21.30 4.57
CA LYS A 172 -0.10 -20.92 5.33
C LYS A 172 -0.84 -19.83 4.57
N THR A 173 -2.16 -19.95 4.48
CA THR A 173 -3.04 -18.96 3.86
C THR A 173 -4.17 -18.60 4.81
N ALA A 174 -4.55 -17.33 4.81
CA ALA A 174 -5.72 -16.82 5.52
C ALA A 174 -6.48 -15.84 4.61
N SER A 175 -7.80 -15.79 4.79
CA SER A 175 -8.67 -14.84 4.08
C SER A 175 -9.66 -14.23 5.06
N SER A 176 -10.05 -12.98 4.79
CA SER A 176 -11.19 -12.36 5.48
C SER A 176 -12.48 -13.14 5.17
N PRO A 177 -13.52 -13.02 5.97
CA PRO A 177 -14.86 -13.32 5.50
C PRO A 177 -15.20 -12.46 4.28
N LEU A 178 -16.27 -12.78 3.56
CA LEU A 178 -16.78 -11.93 2.50
C LEU A 178 -17.24 -10.59 3.12
N LEU A 179 -16.59 -9.50 2.69
CA LEU A 179 -16.89 -8.14 3.10
C LEU A 179 -17.78 -7.51 2.02
N GLN A 180 -18.81 -6.76 2.41
CA GLN A 180 -19.69 -6.10 1.46
C GLN A 180 -19.62 -4.58 1.65
N LEU A 181 -19.17 -3.88 0.60
CA LEU A 181 -19.22 -2.42 0.53
C LEU A 181 -20.69 -1.95 0.59
N GLY A 182 -20.96 -0.96 1.43
CA GLY A 182 -22.27 -0.32 1.52
C GLY A 182 -22.62 0.48 0.28
N SER A 183 -23.89 0.82 0.13
CA SER A 183 -24.38 1.55 -1.05
C SER A 183 -23.70 2.91 -1.28
N THR A 184 -23.15 3.52 -0.22
CA THR A 184 -22.42 4.79 -0.30
C THR A 184 -21.13 4.72 -1.10
N TRP A 185 -20.58 3.51 -1.32
CA TRP A 185 -19.39 3.27 -2.13
C TRP A 185 -19.68 3.03 -3.62
N LEU A 186 -20.92 2.67 -3.99
CA LEU A 186 -21.25 2.21 -5.35
C LEU A 186 -21.07 3.27 -6.44
N SER A 187 -21.11 4.55 -6.08
CA SER A 187 -20.88 5.69 -7.00
C SER A 187 -19.43 6.18 -7.02
N LYS A 188 -18.52 5.51 -6.30
CA LYS A 188 -17.13 5.93 -6.17
C LYS A 188 -16.24 5.23 -7.19
N SER A 189 -15.12 5.88 -7.49
CA SER A 189 -14.01 5.30 -8.26
C SER A 189 -12.87 4.96 -7.34
N PHE A 190 -12.19 3.86 -7.61
CA PHE A 190 -11.14 3.28 -6.75
C PHE A 190 -9.82 3.17 -7.51
N ASP A 191 -8.75 3.02 -6.76
CA ASP A 191 -7.44 2.60 -7.22
C ASP A 191 -6.78 1.69 -6.18
N PHE A 192 -5.93 0.77 -6.61
CA PHE A 192 -5.12 -0.02 -5.71
C PHE A 192 -3.78 0.64 -5.44
N HIS A 193 -3.34 0.54 -4.19
CA HIS A 193 -2.02 0.95 -3.74
C HIS A 193 -1.30 -0.21 -3.05
N GLY A 194 0.03 -0.15 -3.03
CA GLY A 194 0.84 -1.06 -2.25
C GLY A 194 2.27 -0.56 -2.09
N GLY A 195 3.06 -1.29 -1.29
CA GLY A 195 4.40 -0.85 -0.93
C GLY A 195 4.51 -0.57 0.55
N ILE A 196 4.97 0.64 0.95
CA ILE A 196 5.13 1.01 2.35
C ILE A 196 4.52 2.37 2.65
N TYR A 197 3.62 2.41 3.62
CA TYR A 197 3.10 3.65 4.19
C TYR A 197 3.27 3.61 5.71
N ASN A 198 4.19 4.40 6.25
CA ASN A 198 4.48 4.49 7.67
C ASN A 198 3.26 4.92 8.47
N GLN A 199 2.98 4.25 9.58
CA GLN A 199 1.85 4.55 10.46
C GLN A 199 2.34 5.22 11.77
N ILE A 200 3.27 6.13 11.62
CA ILE A 200 3.83 6.98 12.68
C ILE A 200 4.01 8.39 12.14
N ASP A 201 3.55 9.38 12.87
CA ASP A 201 3.80 10.78 12.56
C ASP A 201 5.22 11.13 13.00
N TYR A 202 5.98 11.80 12.13
CA TYR A 202 7.32 12.26 12.50
C TYR A 202 7.26 13.57 13.29
N SER A 203 8.32 13.79 14.10
CA SER A 203 8.58 15.00 14.86
C SER A 203 10.04 15.43 14.67
N ASP A 204 10.42 16.55 15.26
CA ASP A 204 11.82 17.02 15.24
C ASP A 204 12.77 16.02 15.89
N THR A 205 12.30 15.25 16.87
CA THR A 205 13.09 14.23 17.58
C THR A 205 13.12 12.87 16.88
N THR A 206 12.38 12.67 15.79
CA THR A 206 12.42 11.41 15.02
C THR A 206 13.84 11.19 14.47
N PRO A 207 14.50 10.07 14.80
CA PRO A 207 15.84 9.76 14.30
C PRO A 207 15.85 9.69 12.75
N ALA A 208 16.89 10.24 12.14
CA ALA A 208 17.07 10.15 10.69
C ALA A 208 17.20 8.71 10.18
N SER A 209 17.63 7.79 11.05
CA SER A 209 17.72 6.37 10.74
C SER A 209 16.38 5.62 10.85
N ASP A 210 15.32 6.23 11.39
CA ASP A 210 14.01 5.58 11.48
C ASP A 210 13.34 5.54 10.11
N GLY A 211 12.62 4.45 9.83
CA GLY A 211 11.93 4.26 8.56
C GLY A 211 11.69 2.79 8.23
N SER A 212 11.07 2.60 7.08
CA SER A 212 10.69 1.27 6.60
C SER A 212 11.25 0.98 5.21
N ILE A 213 11.54 -0.30 4.93
CA ILE A 213 12.06 -0.79 3.65
C ILE A 213 11.30 -2.07 3.31
N CYS A 214 10.77 -2.16 2.09
CA CYS A 214 10.26 -3.42 1.55
C CYS A 214 10.88 -3.75 0.20
N ILE A 215 10.79 -5.02 -0.16
CA ILE A 215 11.11 -5.54 -1.49
C ILE A 215 9.82 -6.15 -2.04
N ILE A 216 9.40 -5.73 -3.23
CA ILE A 216 8.28 -6.32 -3.98
C ILE A 216 8.88 -7.24 -5.02
N SER A 217 8.62 -8.54 -4.92
CA SER A 217 9.13 -9.58 -5.82
C SER A 217 8.10 -10.01 -6.88
N GLN A 218 6.79 -9.75 -6.64
CA GLN A 218 5.72 -9.91 -7.63
C GLN A 218 4.67 -8.82 -7.42
N LEU A 219 4.12 -8.32 -8.53
CA LEU A 219 3.03 -7.36 -8.55
C LEU A 219 2.13 -7.65 -9.76
N SER A 220 0.85 -7.77 -9.51
CA SER A 220 -0.19 -7.92 -10.53
C SER A 220 -1.44 -7.17 -10.10
N VAL A 221 -1.91 -6.28 -10.97
CA VAL A 221 -3.21 -5.63 -10.84
C VAL A 221 -3.99 -5.93 -12.12
N THR A 222 -5.22 -6.41 -11.97
CA THR A 222 -6.07 -6.77 -13.12
C THR A 222 -7.53 -6.41 -12.88
N HIS A 223 -8.21 -6.05 -13.96
CA HIS A 223 -9.63 -5.75 -14.01
C HIS A 223 -10.25 -6.56 -15.17
N VAL A 224 -11.01 -7.63 -14.86
CA VAL A 224 -11.51 -8.65 -15.81
C VAL A 224 -12.97 -8.99 -15.55
#